data_ed7d95886b9561b809803bf69b8820cf
#
_entry.id   ed7d95886b9561b809803bf69b8820cf
#
_cell.length_a   1.000
_cell.length_b   1.000
_cell.length_c   1.000
_cell.angle_alpha   90.00
_cell.angle_beta   90.00
_cell.angle_gamma   90.00
#
_symmetry.space_group_name_H-M   'P 1'
#
loop_
_entity.id
_entity.type
_entity.pdbx_description
1 polymer ?
#
loop_
_entity_poly.entity_id
_entity_poly.type
_entity_poly.pdbx_seq_one_letter_code
_entity_poly.pdbx_strand_id
1 'polypeptide(L)' 'MSTYQRVKQLLADGEWHSMEELKAVCMFPERWVEELRHDGLEIKENEAESKVALVGVAA' A
#
# COMPACT_ATOMS: atom_id res chain seq x y z
N MET A 1 -17.09 2.81 -1.66
CA MET A 1 -15.65 3.09 -1.65
C MET A 1 -14.93 2.11 -2.57
N SER A 2 -14.03 2.61 -3.40
CA SER A 2 -13.30 1.75 -4.34
C SER A 2 -12.19 0.96 -3.63
N THR A 3 -11.74 -0.11 -4.25
CA THR A 3 -10.61 -0.90 -3.73
C THR A 3 -9.38 -0.02 -3.57
N TYR A 4 -9.12 0.86 -4.52
CA TYR A 4 -8.00 1.81 -4.47
C TYR A 4 -8.06 2.63 -3.18
N GLN A 5 -9.23 3.20 -2.88
CA GLN A 5 -9.39 4.03 -1.69
C GLN A 5 -9.25 3.22 -0.40
N ARG A 6 -9.71 1.98 -0.39
CA ARG A 6 -9.56 1.10 0.77
C ARG A 6 -8.10 0.82 1.08
N VAL A 7 -7.32 0.50 0.05
CA VAL A 7 -5.89 0.26 0.20
C VAL A 7 -5.19 1.54 0.66
N LYS A 8 -5.52 2.67 0.05
CA LYS A 8 -4.94 3.95 0.42
C LYS A 8 -5.24 4.31 1.86
N GLN A 9 -6.47 4.09 2.31
CA GLN A 9 -6.86 4.37 3.69
C GLN A 9 -6.18 3.44 4.68
N LEU A 10 -6.02 2.17 4.31
CA LEU A 10 -5.33 1.21 5.16
C LEU A 10 -3.89 1.65 5.41
N LEU A 11 -3.22 2.16 4.39
CA LEU A 11 -1.84 2.60 4.49
C LEU A 11 -1.68 4.03 5.00
N ALA A 12 -2.77 4.76 5.16
CA ALA A 12 -2.73 6.18 5.51
C ALA A 12 -2.20 6.46 6.92
N ASP A 13 -2.16 5.44 7.79
CA ASP A 13 -1.62 5.59 9.14
C ASP A 13 -0.09 5.67 9.18
N GLY A 14 0.58 5.42 8.05
CA GLY A 14 2.03 5.46 7.96
C GLY A 14 2.74 4.27 8.58
N GLU A 15 1.98 3.29 9.05
CA GLU A 15 2.56 2.10 9.67
C GLU A 15 2.84 1.01 8.64
N TRP A 16 3.66 0.04 9.04
CA TRP A 16 3.92 -1.12 8.20
C TRP A 16 2.72 -2.05 8.18
N HIS A 17 2.33 -2.49 7.00
CA HIS A 17 1.23 -3.44 6.80
C HIS A 17 1.74 -4.61 5.98
N SER A 18 1.38 -5.83 6.38
CA SER A 18 1.81 -7.01 5.64
C SER A 18 1.03 -7.15 4.34
N MET A 19 1.63 -7.82 3.37
CA MET A 19 0.92 -8.14 2.12
C MET A 19 -0.29 -9.03 2.40
N GLU A 20 -0.21 -9.87 3.42
CA GLU A 20 -1.34 -10.69 3.86
C GLU A 20 -2.52 -9.81 4.29
N GLU A 21 -2.23 -8.76 5.03
CA GLU A 21 -3.25 -7.81 5.48
C GLU A 21 -3.89 -7.12 4.28
N LEU A 22 -3.09 -6.75 3.29
CA LEU A 22 -3.60 -6.12 2.07
C LEU A 22 -4.47 -7.08 1.26
N LYS A 23 -4.15 -8.36 1.27
CA LYS A 23 -4.95 -9.37 0.56
C LYS A 23 -6.36 -9.50 1.14
N ALA A 24 -6.54 -9.17 2.39
CA ALA A 24 -7.87 -9.17 3.00
C ALA A 24 -8.75 -8.03 2.45
N VAL A 25 -8.13 -7.02 1.86
CA VAL A 25 -8.82 -5.85 1.30
C VAL A 25 -8.92 -5.92 -0.22
N CYS A 26 -7.93 -6.52 -0.88
CA CYS A 26 -7.87 -6.59 -2.34
C CYS A 26 -7.21 -7.89 -2.79
N MET A 27 -7.54 -8.33 -4.01
CA MET A 27 -7.03 -9.60 -4.54
C MET A 27 -5.58 -9.53 -5.00
N PHE A 28 -5.14 -8.36 -5.49
CA PHE A 28 -3.80 -8.20 -6.04
C PHE A 28 -3.12 -7.00 -5.40
N PRO A 29 -2.63 -7.13 -4.16
CA PRO A 29 -2.08 -5.98 -3.43
C PRO A 29 -0.88 -5.35 -4.13
N GLU A 30 -0.05 -6.13 -4.81
CA GLU A 30 1.11 -5.61 -5.52
C GLU A 30 0.71 -4.63 -6.60
N ARG A 31 -0.38 -4.93 -7.30
CA ARG A 31 -0.90 -4.05 -8.35
C ARG A 31 -1.34 -2.71 -7.77
N TRP A 32 -2.01 -2.73 -6.62
CA TRP A 32 -2.49 -1.51 -5.99
C TRP A 32 -1.35 -0.68 -5.42
N VAL A 33 -0.30 -1.34 -4.93
CA VAL A 33 0.91 -0.64 -4.49
C VAL A 33 1.54 0.09 -5.69
N GLU A 34 1.63 -0.57 -6.84
CA GLU A 34 2.15 0.06 -8.06
C GLU A 34 1.28 1.24 -8.50
N GLU A 35 -0.04 1.08 -8.44
CA GLU A 35 -0.95 2.17 -8.78
C GLU A 35 -0.76 3.38 -7.87
N LEU A 36 -0.60 3.15 -6.57
CA LEU A 36 -0.35 4.23 -5.62
C LEU A 36 0.96 4.95 -5.93
N ARG A 37 2.01 4.20 -6.26
CA ARG A 37 3.30 4.79 -6.64
C ARG A 37 3.18 5.60 -7.92
N HIS A 38 2.43 5.09 -8.88
CA HIS A 38 2.20 5.78 -10.14
C HIS A 38 1.50 7.12 -9.92
N ASP A 39 0.65 7.20 -8.91
CA ASP A 39 -0.05 8.43 -8.57
C ASP A 39 0.79 9.40 -7.71
N GLY A 40 2.06 9.08 -7.51
CA GLY A 40 2.98 9.97 -6.81
C GLY A 40 3.11 9.72 -5.32
N LEU A 41 2.58 8.60 -4.82
CA LEU A 41 2.74 8.24 -3.42
C LEU A 41 4.02 7.46 -3.22
N GLU A 42 4.73 7.75 -2.14
CA GLU A 42 5.96 7.05 -1.81
C GLU A 42 5.65 5.90 -0.88
N ILE A 43 5.91 4.68 -1.33
CA ILE A 43 5.67 3.47 -0.56
C ILE A 43 6.96 2.69 -0.42
N LYS A 44 7.34 2.41 0.82
CA LYS A 44 8.50 1.60 1.13
C LYS A 44 8.09 0.14 1.27
N GLU A 45 8.98 -0.75 0.88
CA GLU A 45 8.78 -2.19 1.00
C GLU A 45 9.85 -2.79 1.91
N ASN A 46 9.42 -3.75 2.74
CA ASN A 46 10.32 -4.62 3.47
C ASN A 46 10.11 -6.03 2.91
N GLU A 47 10.98 -6.43 1.99
CA GLU A 47 10.85 -7.72 1.32
C GLU A 47 11.02 -8.89 2.27
N ALA A 48 11.91 -8.75 3.25
CA ALA A 48 12.17 -9.82 4.20
C ALA A 48 10.93 -10.18 5.01
N GLU A 49 10.10 -9.19 5.32
CA GLU A 49 8.88 -9.38 6.11
C GLU A 49 7.61 -9.30 5.29
N SER A 50 7.72 -9.04 3.98
CA SER A 50 6.59 -8.84 3.07
C SER A 50 5.63 -7.78 3.57
N LYS A 51 6.19 -6.61 3.93
CA LYS A 51 5.42 -5.47 4.43
C LYS A 51 5.64 -4.24 3.59
N VAL A 52 4.66 -3.37 3.59
CA VAL A 52 4.73 -2.08 2.89
C VAL A 52 4.27 -0.97 3.84
N ALA A 53 4.74 0.25 3.60
CA ALA A 53 4.33 1.40 4.38
C ALA A 53 4.26 2.63 3.47
N LEU A 54 3.21 3.41 3.63
CA LEU A 54 3.06 4.69 2.95
C LEU A 54 3.84 5.74 3.75
N VAL A 55 4.86 6.33 3.15
CA VAL A 55 5.71 7.30 3.84
C VAL A 55 5.43 8.74 3.45
N GLY A 56 4.62 8.97 2.43
CA GLY A 56 4.24 10.31 2.04
C GLY A 56 3.94 10.44 0.56
N VAL A 57 3.94 11.67 0.08
CA VAL A 57 3.72 11.97 -1.32
C VAL A 57 5.08 12.24 -1.95
N ALA A 58 5.42 11.51 -3.02
CA ALA A 58 6.65 11.72 -3.74
C ALA A 58 6.57 13.08 -4.44
N ALA A 59 7.58 13.90 -4.24
CA ALA A 59 7.62 15.23 -4.81
C ALA A 59 7.91 15.20 -6.31
#